data_7f157524c7bf7da495cf3b6915c93b5c
#
_entry.id   7f157524c7bf7da495cf3b6915c93b5c
#
_cell.length_a   1.000
_cell.length_b   1.000
_cell.length_c   1.000
_cell.angle_alpha   90.00
_cell.angle_beta   90.00
_cell.angle_gamma   90.00
#
_symmetry.space_group_name_H-M   'P 1'
#
loop_
_entity.id
_entity.type
_entity.pdbx_description
1 polymer ?
#
loop_
_entity_poly.entity_id
_entity_poly.type
_entity_poly.pdbx_seq_one_letter_code
_entity_poly.pdbx_strand_id
1 'polypeptide(L)'
;MRYTITILVYDSAMLISVNVQTVHPRKLAAVRREVAPGAVGSAWGPAISKVWDFIRSQSGLWTNGHNIFLYHHPKQPGAPILCDFGVEVTRIFETAGEVYATETPGGEAAVAVHRGPYNQMNEAYNAIEKWMAANRRESAGYSWEIYGDPTPDPADTETTVVHLLK
;
A
#
# COMPACT_ATOMS: atom_id res chain seq x y z
N MET A 1 31.15 -47.56 -2.32
CA MET A 1 30.51 -46.61 -1.41
C MET A 1 30.24 -45.35 -2.20
N ARG A 2 28.97 -45.05 -2.52
CA ARG A 2 28.60 -43.86 -3.30
C ARG A 2 28.08 -42.82 -2.33
N TYR A 3 28.74 -41.68 -2.25
CA TYR A 3 28.28 -40.52 -1.46
C TYR A 3 27.34 -39.72 -2.34
N THR A 4 26.06 -39.64 -1.95
CA THR A 4 25.09 -38.71 -2.55
C THR A 4 25.28 -37.36 -1.86
N ILE A 5 25.80 -36.39 -2.61
CA ILE A 5 25.85 -34.98 -2.15
C ILE A 5 24.48 -34.38 -2.45
N THR A 6 23.66 -34.18 -1.43
CA THR A 6 22.45 -33.41 -1.51
C THR A 6 22.86 -31.93 -1.46
N ILE A 7 22.82 -31.25 -2.61
CA ILE A 7 22.97 -29.79 -2.65
C ILE A 7 21.64 -29.21 -2.19
N LEU A 8 21.58 -28.73 -0.96
CA LEU A 8 20.52 -27.85 -0.49
C LEU A 8 20.72 -26.51 -1.19
N VAL A 9 19.93 -26.26 -2.23
CA VAL A 9 19.76 -24.92 -2.78
C VAL A 9 18.95 -24.14 -1.76
N TYR A 10 19.60 -23.36 -0.93
CA TYR A 10 18.96 -22.34 -0.13
C TYR A 10 18.45 -21.28 -1.10
N ASP A 11 17.18 -21.34 -1.44
CA ASP A 11 16.45 -20.23 -2.02
C ASP A 11 16.35 -19.16 -0.92
N SER A 12 17.24 -18.19 -0.97
CA SER A 12 17.30 -17.05 -0.05
C SER A 12 16.27 -16.00 -0.49
N ALA A 13 15.05 -16.41 -0.78
CA ALA A 13 13.92 -15.50 -0.79
C ALA A 13 13.72 -15.07 0.66
N MET A 14 14.03 -13.82 0.99
CA MET A 14 13.72 -13.27 2.32
C MET A 14 12.24 -13.48 2.58
N LEU A 15 11.92 -14.35 3.55
CA LEU A 15 10.55 -14.60 3.97
C LEU A 15 9.98 -13.30 4.53
N ILE A 16 9.04 -12.71 3.80
CA ILE A 16 8.31 -11.53 4.26
C ILE A 16 7.37 -11.97 5.38
N SER A 17 7.56 -11.40 6.57
CA SER A 17 6.70 -11.66 7.73
C SER A 17 5.37 -10.95 7.58
N VAL A 18 4.28 -11.66 7.86
CA VAL A 18 2.93 -11.08 7.93
C VAL A 18 2.49 -11.03 9.38
N ASN A 19 2.12 -9.83 9.84
CA ASN A 19 1.64 -9.59 11.19
C ASN A 19 0.19 -9.13 11.17
N VAL A 20 -0.60 -9.58 12.14
CA VAL A 20 -1.97 -9.09 12.33
C VAL A 20 -1.96 -8.03 13.41
N GLN A 21 -2.58 -6.90 13.12
CA GLN A 21 -2.70 -5.81 14.07
C GLN A 21 -3.97 -4.98 13.86
N THR A 22 -4.40 -4.29 14.89
CA THR A 22 -5.45 -3.29 14.76
C THR A 22 -4.85 -2.02 14.17
N VAL A 23 -5.44 -1.56 13.06
CA VAL A 23 -5.07 -0.30 12.42
C VAL A 23 -6.14 0.76 12.67
N HIS A 24 -5.71 2.01 12.77
CA HIS A 24 -6.58 3.16 12.97
C HIS A 24 -6.67 3.99 11.71
N PRO A 25 -7.81 4.67 11.45
CA PRO A 25 -7.96 5.55 10.31
C PRO A 25 -6.88 6.63 10.27
N ARG A 26 -6.33 6.87 9.09
CA ARG A 26 -5.38 7.96 8.80
C ARG A 26 -6.03 8.94 7.84
N LYS A 27 -5.99 10.23 8.16
CA LYS A 27 -6.57 11.29 7.31
C LYS A 27 -5.69 11.52 6.09
N LEU A 28 -6.32 11.58 4.92
CA LEU A 28 -5.65 11.75 3.64
C LEU A 28 -6.20 12.97 2.89
N ALA A 29 -5.30 13.70 2.24
CA ALA A 29 -5.62 14.46 1.05
C ALA A 29 -5.38 13.54 -0.14
N ALA A 30 -6.36 13.33 -1.01
CA ALA A 30 -6.27 12.36 -2.08
C ALA A 30 -6.94 12.81 -3.38
N VAL A 31 -6.46 12.23 -4.48
CA VAL A 31 -7.12 12.26 -5.79
C VAL A 31 -7.56 10.85 -6.13
N ARG A 32 -8.84 10.69 -6.43
CA ARG A 32 -9.43 9.39 -6.79
C ARG A 32 -9.32 9.12 -8.28
N ARG A 33 -8.97 7.89 -8.61
CA ARG A 33 -8.95 7.37 -9.99
C ARG A 33 -9.57 5.97 -10.03
N GLU A 34 -10.33 5.72 -11.08
CA GLU A 34 -10.70 4.37 -11.48
C GLU A 34 -9.61 3.85 -12.43
N VAL A 35 -8.97 2.75 -12.06
CA VAL A 35 -7.77 2.27 -12.73
C VAL A 35 -7.99 0.86 -13.25
N ALA A 36 -7.71 0.62 -14.52
CA ALA A 36 -7.75 -0.71 -15.11
C ALA A 36 -6.70 -1.62 -14.45
N PRO A 37 -6.94 -2.94 -14.38
CA PRO A 37 -5.96 -3.89 -13.88
C PRO A 37 -4.60 -3.71 -14.55
N GLY A 38 -3.54 -3.61 -13.75
CA GLY A 38 -2.16 -3.40 -14.21
C GLY A 38 -1.78 -1.96 -14.57
N ALA A 39 -2.70 -1.00 -14.51
CA ALA A 39 -2.45 0.40 -14.90
C ALA A 39 -2.11 1.34 -13.73
N VAL A 40 -2.00 0.86 -12.50
CA VAL A 40 -1.69 1.70 -11.32
C VAL A 40 -0.36 2.42 -11.49
N GLY A 41 0.64 1.77 -12.04
CA GLY A 41 1.97 2.35 -12.25
C GLY A 41 2.01 3.60 -13.13
N SER A 42 1.07 3.76 -14.06
CA SER A 42 0.95 4.96 -14.91
C SER A 42 -0.02 6.01 -14.38
N ALA A 43 -0.91 5.64 -13.46
CA ALA A 43 -1.97 6.52 -12.97
C ALA A 43 -1.58 7.38 -11.76
N TRP A 44 -0.68 6.89 -10.91
CA TRP A 44 -0.40 7.52 -9.61
C TRP A 44 0.32 8.86 -9.73
N GLY A 45 1.29 9.00 -10.65
CA GLY A 45 2.16 10.17 -10.75
C GLY A 45 1.41 11.49 -10.93
N PRO A 46 0.57 11.65 -11.96
CA PRO A 46 -0.25 12.86 -12.16
C PRO A 46 -1.21 13.12 -11.01
N ALA A 47 -1.76 12.08 -10.39
CA ALA A 47 -2.68 12.21 -9.27
C ALA A 47 -1.99 12.75 -8.02
N ILE A 48 -0.86 12.15 -7.62
CA ILE A 48 -0.13 12.55 -6.42
C ILE A 48 0.48 13.95 -6.55
N SER A 49 0.87 14.38 -7.76
CA SER A 49 1.36 15.74 -8.00
C SER A 49 0.31 16.79 -7.64
N LYS A 50 -0.95 16.56 -8.00
CA LYS A 50 -2.06 17.47 -7.63
C LYS A 50 -2.26 17.54 -6.13
N VAL A 51 -2.13 16.42 -5.43
CA VAL A 51 -2.24 16.38 -3.96
C VAL A 51 -1.13 17.22 -3.32
N TRP A 52 0.12 17.05 -3.76
CA TRP A 52 1.24 17.79 -3.22
C TRP A 52 1.16 19.29 -3.53
N ASP A 53 0.72 19.68 -4.72
CA ASP A 53 0.50 21.09 -5.07
C ASP A 53 -0.55 21.73 -4.16
N PHE A 54 -1.65 21.02 -3.89
CA PHE A 54 -2.66 21.46 -2.94
C PHE A 54 -2.11 21.60 -1.53
N ILE A 55 -1.41 20.57 -1.01
CA ILE A 55 -0.85 20.59 0.35
C ILE A 55 0.12 21.75 0.55
N ARG A 56 0.99 22.03 -0.43
CA ARG A 56 1.93 23.17 -0.37
C ARG A 56 1.23 24.52 -0.30
N SER A 57 0.00 24.63 -0.83
CA SER A 57 -0.81 25.83 -0.75
C SER A 57 -1.53 26.02 0.59
N GLN A 58 -1.52 24.99 1.47
CA GLN A 58 -2.25 24.95 2.73
C GLN A 58 -1.32 25.01 3.93
N SER A 59 -1.46 26.04 4.76
CA SER A 59 -0.67 26.14 5.99
C SER A 59 -1.06 25.08 7.01
N GLY A 60 -0.06 24.33 7.53
CA GLY A 60 -0.22 23.37 8.61
C GLY A 60 -1.05 22.13 8.29
N LEU A 61 -1.32 21.86 7.00
CA LEU A 61 -2.06 20.66 6.59
C LEU A 61 -1.20 19.42 6.63
N TRP A 62 0.07 19.53 6.27
CA TRP A 62 1.02 18.43 6.26
C TRP A 62 2.12 18.62 7.31
N THR A 63 2.42 17.54 8.06
CA THR A 63 3.54 17.47 8.98
C THR A 63 4.14 16.08 8.95
N ASN A 64 5.15 15.87 8.10
CA ASN A 64 5.89 14.60 7.96
C ASN A 64 5.04 13.35 7.69
N GLY A 65 3.82 13.52 7.16
CA GLY A 65 2.98 12.41 6.74
C GLY A 65 3.51 11.77 5.45
N HIS A 66 3.23 10.48 5.29
CA HIS A 66 3.68 9.69 4.14
C HIS A 66 2.67 9.74 3.00
N ASN A 67 3.14 9.40 1.80
CA ASN A 67 2.24 9.02 0.73
C ASN A 67 1.53 7.72 1.12
N ILE A 68 0.21 7.70 0.94
CA ILE A 68 -0.63 6.53 1.20
C ILE A 68 -1.55 6.33 0.01
N PHE A 69 -1.45 5.18 -0.64
CA PHE A 69 -2.32 4.80 -1.75
C PHE A 69 -3.32 3.77 -1.27
N LEU A 70 -4.60 4.17 -1.23
CA LEU A 70 -5.70 3.34 -0.76
C LEU A 70 -6.44 2.72 -1.94
N TYR A 71 -6.57 1.40 -1.94
CA TYR A 71 -7.21 0.61 -2.97
C TYR A 71 -8.54 0.04 -2.47
N HIS A 72 -9.62 0.32 -3.22
CA HIS A 72 -10.94 -0.26 -3.02
C HIS A 72 -11.08 -1.42 -4.00
N HIS A 73 -10.98 -2.65 -3.51
CA HIS A 73 -10.99 -3.83 -4.37
C HIS A 73 -12.38 -4.09 -4.94
N PRO A 74 -12.51 -4.30 -6.26
CA PRO A 74 -13.79 -4.61 -6.87
C PRO A 74 -14.30 -5.98 -6.43
N LYS A 75 -15.62 -6.13 -6.38
CA LYS A 75 -16.25 -7.42 -6.07
C LYS A 75 -16.14 -8.43 -7.21
N GLN A 76 -15.99 -7.95 -8.44
CA GLN A 76 -15.88 -8.76 -9.64
C GLN A 76 -14.43 -8.84 -10.11
N PRO A 77 -13.88 -10.04 -10.34
CA PRO A 77 -12.54 -10.19 -10.90
C PRO A 77 -12.40 -9.47 -12.24
N GLY A 78 -11.27 -8.78 -12.45
CA GLY A 78 -10.97 -8.04 -13.68
C GLY A 78 -11.66 -6.69 -13.83
N ALA A 79 -12.53 -6.30 -12.91
CA ALA A 79 -13.10 -4.96 -12.89
C ALA A 79 -12.05 -3.92 -12.50
N PRO A 80 -12.22 -2.65 -12.92
CA PRO A 80 -11.34 -1.57 -12.50
C PRO A 80 -11.29 -1.44 -10.99
N ILE A 81 -10.11 -1.07 -10.48
CA ILE A 81 -9.89 -0.78 -9.06
C ILE A 81 -10.04 0.73 -8.83
N LEU A 82 -10.71 1.08 -7.75
CA LEU A 82 -10.81 2.47 -7.32
C LEU A 82 -9.64 2.80 -6.41
N CYS A 83 -8.81 3.77 -6.81
CA CYS A 83 -7.59 4.15 -6.10
C CYS A 83 -7.70 5.58 -5.57
N ASP A 84 -7.40 5.77 -4.30
CA ASP A 84 -7.17 7.08 -3.70
C ASP A 84 -5.66 7.29 -3.55
N PHE A 85 -5.08 8.04 -4.45
CA PHE A 85 -3.68 8.42 -4.37
C PHE A 85 -3.55 9.60 -3.42
N GLY A 86 -3.00 9.38 -2.24
CA GLY A 86 -3.07 10.35 -1.16
C GLY A 86 -1.78 10.58 -0.40
N VAL A 87 -1.84 11.60 0.43
CA VAL A 87 -0.80 11.96 1.40
C VAL A 87 -1.47 12.11 2.76
N GLU A 88 -0.86 11.58 3.81
CA GLU A 88 -1.34 11.74 5.18
C GLU A 88 -1.29 13.20 5.60
N VAL A 89 -2.42 13.68 6.17
CA VAL A 89 -2.58 15.07 6.60
C VAL A 89 -3.10 15.15 8.04
N THR A 90 -2.98 16.33 8.64
CA THR A 90 -3.29 16.54 10.07
C THR A 90 -4.78 16.72 10.36
N ARG A 91 -5.55 17.17 9.37
CA ARG A 91 -6.97 17.51 9.53
C ARG A 91 -7.76 17.28 8.25
N ILE A 92 -9.07 17.17 8.37
CA ILE A 92 -9.99 17.28 7.23
C ILE A 92 -10.01 18.71 6.70
N PHE A 93 -10.35 18.84 5.43
CA PHE A 93 -10.42 20.11 4.71
C PHE A 93 -11.55 20.08 3.67
N GLU A 94 -11.92 21.21 3.13
CA GLU A 94 -12.89 21.28 2.04
C GLU A 94 -12.26 20.86 0.71
N THR A 95 -13.04 20.14 -0.10
CA THR A 95 -12.61 19.68 -1.43
C THR A 95 -12.19 20.87 -2.30
N ALA A 96 -11.01 20.75 -2.91
CA ALA A 96 -10.45 21.74 -3.83
C ALA A 96 -10.12 21.09 -5.17
N GLY A 97 -10.94 21.34 -6.18
CA GLY A 97 -10.82 20.68 -7.48
C GLY A 97 -10.99 19.15 -7.34
N GLU A 98 -9.96 18.40 -7.74
CA GLU A 98 -9.95 16.93 -7.63
C GLU A 98 -9.42 16.41 -6.29
N VAL A 99 -8.84 17.30 -5.46
CA VAL A 99 -8.28 16.92 -4.15
C VAL A 99 -9.35 16.98 -3.09
N TYR A 100 -9.59 15.87 -2.40
CA TYR A 100 -10.60 15.77 -1.37
C TYR A 100 -10.06 15.10 -0.11
N ALA A 101 -10.74 15.32 1.01
CA ALA A 101 -10.41 14.68 2.28
C ALA A 101 -11.04 13.30 2.34
N THR A 102 -10.24 12.30 2.69
CA THR A 102 -10.67 10.94 2.97
C THR A 102 -9.84 10.35 4.09
N GLU A 103 -10.02 9.08 4.39
CA GLU A 103 -9.22 8.38 5.39
C GLU A 103 -9.10 6.89 5.05
N THR A 104 -8.03 6.25 5.54
CA THR A 104 -7.95 4.79 5.50
C THR A 104 -8.97 4.19 6.47
N PRO A 105 -9.53 3.00 6.18
CA PRO A 105 -10.38 2.32 7.14
C PRO A 105 -9.60 1.86 8.37
N GLY A 106 -10.30 1.72 9.50
CA GLY A 106 -9.79 1.10 10.72
C GLY A 106 -10.30 -0.32 10.88
N GLY A 107 -9.59 -1.12 11.67
CA GLY A 107 -9.98 -2.49 11.99
C GLY A 107 -8.79 -3.42 12.10
N GLU A 108 -9.05 -4.71 12.08
CA GLU A 108 -7.99 -5.72 12.07
C GLU A 108 -7.41 -5.86 10.64
N ALA A 109 -6.10 -5.90 10.54
CA ALA A 109 -5.43 -5.97 9.25
C ALA A 109 -4.24 -6.92 9.27
N ALA A 110 -3.98 -7.56 8.13
CA ALA A 110 -2.73 -8.25 7.84
C ALA A 110 -1.74 -7.23 7.25
N VAL A 111 -0.55 -7.16 7.83
CA VAL A 111 0.46 -6.16 7.51
C VAL A 111 1.78 -6.83 7.19
N ALA A 112 2.40 -6.40 6.09
CA ALA A 112 3.74 -6.81 5.69
C ALA A 112 4.56 -5.59 5.28
N VAL A 113 5.86 -5.63 5.55
CA VAL A 113 6.80 -4.60 5.10
C VAL A 113 7.60 -5.14 3.93
N HIS A 114 7.48 -4.47 2.79
CA HIS A 114 8.35 -4.68 1.64
C HIS A 114 9.59 -3.82 1.78
N ARG A 115 10.77 -4.41 1.66
CA ARG A 115 12.05 -3.70 1.57
C ARG A 115 12.62 -3.93 0.19
N GLY A 116 12.84 -2.86 -0.55
CA GLY A 116 13.37 -2.92 -1.91
C GLY A 116 12.61 -2.06 -2.91
N PRO A 117 12.91 -2.22 -4.21
CA PRO A 117 12.30 -1.43 -5.28
C PRO A 117 10.79 -1.64 -5.37
N TYR A 118 10.05 -0.60 -5.74
CA TYR A 118 8.58 -0.64 -5.84
C TYR A 118 8.04 -1.67 -6.85
N ASN A 119 8.81 -2.01 -7.87
CA ASN A 119 8.41 -3.02 -8.87
C ASN A 119 8.42 -4.47 -8.32
N GLN A 120 8.92 -4.68 -7.10
CA GLN A 120 8.91 -5.97 -6.40
C GLN A 120 7.87 -6.03 -5.27
N MET A 121 7.02 -5.02 -5.13
CA MET A 121 6.03 -4.92 -4.04
C MET A 121 4.99 -6.05 -4.05
N ASN A 122 4.78 -6.68 -5.20
CA ASN A 122 3.93 -7.88 -5.32
C ASN A 122 4.37 -9.02 -4.39
N GLU A 123 5.63 -9.07 -3.96
CA GLU A 123 6.11 -10.07 -3.00
C GLU A 123 5.41 -9.94 -1.64
N ALA A 124 5.21 -8.70 -1.15
CA ALA A 124 4.49 -8.44 0.09
C ALA A 124 3.00 -8.78 -0.03
N TYR A 125 2.37 -8.43 -1.16
CA TYR A 125 0.98 -8.80 -1.43
C TYR A 125 0.80 -10.32 -1.47
N ASN A 126 1.67 -11.03 -2.17
CA ASN A 126 1.63 -12.49 -2.26
C ASN A 126 1.81 -13.15 -0.88
N ALA A 127 2.68 -12.59 -0.03
CA ALA A 127 2.86 -13.08 1.34
C ALA A 127 1.57 -12.92 2.17
N ILE A 128 0.90 -11.78 2.08
CA ILE A 128 -0.37 -11.52 2.76
C ILE A 128 -1.46 -12.47 2.25
N GLU A 129 -1.60 -12.65 0.94
CA GLU A 129 -2.60 -13.53 0.34
C GLU A 129 -2.41 -14.99 0.78
N LYS A 130 -1.17 -15.48 0.76
CA LYS A 130 -0.83 -16.82 1.24
C LYS A 130 -1.15 -16.98 2.72
N TRP A 131 -0.83 -15.97 3.52
CA TRP A 131 -1.12 -15.96 4.94
C TRP A 131 -2.63 -15.98 5.20
N MET A 132 -3.41 -15.17 4.50
CA MET A 132 -4.88 -15.13 4.60
C MET A 132 -5.49 -16.49 4.26
N ALA A 133 -5.04 -17.12 3.17
CA ALA A 133 -5.51 -18.46 2.77
C ALA A 133 -5.18 -19.52 3.83
N ALA A 134 -3.96 -19.53 4.35
CA ALA A 134 -3.51 -20.49 5.36
C ALA A 134 -4.26 -20.34 6.70
N ASN A 135 -4.66 -19.11 7.05
CA ASN A 135 -5.35 -18.78 8.30
C ASN A 135 -6.88 -18.66 8.15
N ARG A 136 -7.42 -18.96 6.97
CA ARG A 136 -8.86 -18.86 6.66
C ARG A 136 -9.43 -17.47 6.95
N ARG A 137 -8.65 -16.44 6.62
CA ARG A 137 -9.07 -15.04 6.77
C ARG A 137 -9.51 -14.49 5.41
N GLU A 138 -10.46 -13.59 5.44
CA GLU A 138 -11.04 -12.95 4.27
C GLU A 138 -10.74 -11.46 4.24
N SER A 139 -10.55 -10.93 3.02
CA SER A 139 -10.41 -9.50 2.79
C SER A 139 -11.73 -8.77 3.05
N ALA A 140 -11.64 -7.61 3.70
CA ALA A 140 -12.75 -6.67 3.81
C ALA A 140 -12.91 -5.76 2.56
N GLY A 141 -12.10 -5.97 1.51
CA GLY A 141 -12.19 -5.24 0.26
C GLY A 141 -11.33 -3.99 0.17
N TYR A 142 -10.41 -3.79 1.13
CA TYR A 142 -9.49 -2.65 1.16
C TYR A 142 -8.07 -3.10 1.41
N SER A 143 -7.15 -2.49 0.70
CA SER A 143 -5.72 -2.54 1.02
C SER A 143 -5.10 -1.16 0.79
N TRP A 144 -3.96 -0.90 1.41
CA TRP A 144 -3.21 0.32 1.16
C TRP A 144 -1.73 0.14 1.35
N GLU A 145 -0.99 1.04 0.75
CA GLU A 145 0.46 1.11 0.82
C GLU A 145 0.84 2.41 1.52
N ILE A 146 1.73 2.30 2.51
CA ILE A 146 2.31 3.43 3.21
C ILE A 146 3.76 3.49 2.78
N TYR A 147 4.11 4.50 2.01
CA TYR A 147 5.46 4.67 1.48
C TYR A 147 6.35 5.32 2.52
N GLY A 148 7.46 4.66 2.84
CA GLY A 148 8.47 5.20 3.75
C GLY A 148 9.25 6.37 3.16
N ASP A 149 10.17 6.91 3.95
CA ASP A 149 11.03 7.99 3.50
C ASP A 149 11.95 7.53 2.36
N PRO A 150 12.26 8.41 1.40
CA PRO A 150 13.21 8.10 0.35
C PRO A 150 14.58 7.74 0.92
N THR A 151 15.19 6.69 0.39
CA THR A 151 16.53 6.24 0.75
C THR A 151 17.49 6.42 -0.44
N PRO A 152 18.79 6.65 -0.21
CA PRO A 152 19.77 6.75 -1.29
C PRO A 152 19.87 5.48 -2.12
N ASP A 153 19.73 4.29 -1.48
CA ASP A 153 19.71 3.00 -2.16
C ASP A 153 18.26 2.49 -2.23
N PRO A 154 17.71 2.25 -3.44
CA PRO A 154 16.37 1.69 -3.59
C PRO A 154 16.17 0.35 -2.87
N ALA A 155 17.25 -0.42 -2.63
CA ALA A 155 17.19 -1.68 -1.88
C ALA A 155 16.80 -1.48 -0.40
N ASP A 156 17.02 -0.30 0.15
CA ASP A 156 16.68 0.05 1.54
C ASP A 156 15.32 0.72 1.68
N THR A 157 14.64 0.99 0.56
CA THR A 157 13.30 1.62 0.58
C THR A 157 12.30 0.68 1.23
N GLU A 158 11.53 1.19 2.17
CA GLU A 158 10.47 0.44 2.85
C GLU A 158 9.09 0.91 2.43
N THR A 159 8.21 -0.04 2.17
CA THR A 159 6.78 0.20 1.95
C THR A 159 5.98 -0.76 2.81
N THR A 160 5.10 -0.23 3.64
CA THR A 160 4.19 -1.04 4.43
C THR A 160 2.93 -1.33 3.62
N VAL A 161 2.64 -2.61 3.43
CA VAL A 161 1.41 -3.08 2.77
C VAL A 161 0.42 -3.53 3.84
N VAL A 162 -0.78 -3.00 3.79
CA VAL A 162 -1.85 -3.27 4.74
C VAL A 162 -3.05 -3.82 4.01
N HIS A 163 -3.61 -4.93 4.48
CA HIS A 163 -4.81 -5.56 3.93
C HIS A 163 -5.86 -5.71 5.04
N LEU A 164 -6.98 -5.00 4.91
CA LEU A 164 -8.04 -5.02 5.90
C LEU A 164 -8.74 -6.39 5.89
N LEU A 165 -8.94 -6.95 7.07
CA LEU A 165 -9.59 -8.23 7.29
C LEU A 165 -11.06 -8.06 7.71
N LYS A 166 -11.90 -9.05 7.34
CA LYS A 166 -13.25 -9.17 7.88
C LYS A 166 -13.24 -9.64 9.33
#